data_697b07e140f08a0c44b33c876955c6d9
#
_entry.id   697b07e140f08a0c44b33c876955c6d9
#
_cell.length_a   1.000
_cell.length_b   1.000
_cell.length_c   1.000
_cell.angle_alpha   90.00
_cell.angle_beta   90.00
_cell.angle_gamma   90.00
#
_symmetry.space_group_name_H-M   'P 1'
#
loop_
_entity.id
_entity.type
_entity.pdbx_description
1 polymer ?
#
loop_
_entity_poly.entity_id
_entity_poly.type
_entity_poly.pdbx_seq_one_letter_code
_entity_poly.pdbx_strand_id
1 'polypeptide(L)'
;MSTLNLKEDVGLRTRELKHVGVLIRARTIAEAWEKAVIKCWEDGSETPTEYGEKSKEILGLLVVVEEPFGEPRVHRGDIHTAIRSSLKKYIDEVLEGTLDKAVEEGKIHYTYHERLFNYPPNGINQIEYVIRKLEKVGFSRRAQAITWVPEKDMWADSPPCLQRIWLTVRGGKLMMHTMWRSRDIFRAMHMNMLAITELQRRAAEKLNVEVGAYVDFSNSAHIYEKSYEDVERFINVIRNRRGL
;
A
#
# COMPACT_ATOMS: atom_id res chain seq x y z
N MET A 1 -16.39 30.17 -0.76
CA MET A 1 -16.50 29.09 0.22
C MET A 1 -17.94 28.62 0.25
N SER A 2 -18.26 27.61 -0.54
CA SER A 2 -19.60 27.00 -0.57
C SER A 2 -19.64 25.99 0.59
N THR A 3 -20.45 26.28 1.58
CA THR A 3 -20.81 25.31 2.63
C THR A 3 -21.57 24.18 1.96
N LEU A 4 -20.90 23.05 1.74
CA LEU A 4 -21.55 21.77 1.39
C LEU A 4 -22.63 21.50 2.43
N ASN A 5 -23.86 21.49 1.98
CA ASN A 5 -25.04 21.23 2.80
C ASN A 5 -25.10 19.70 3.04
N LEU A 6 -24.40 19.22 4.04
CA LEU A 6 -24.33 17.80 4.44
C LEU A 6 -25.69 17.17 4.80
N LYS A 7 -26.79 17.94 4.69
CA LYS A 7 -28.13 17.49 5.08
C LYS A 7 -29.01 16.98 3.92
N GLU A 8 -28.65 17.23 2.67
CA GLU A 8 -29.52 16.87 1.52
C GLU A 8 -29.13 15.57 0.79
N ASP A 9 -27.96 15.00 1.08
CA ASP A 9 -27.48 13.76 0.45
C ASP A 9 -27.72 12.49 1.31
N VAL A 10 -28.64 12.54 2.27
CA VAL A 10 -28.94 11.44 3.21
C VAL A 10 -29.90 10.40 2.60
N GLY A 11 -29.95 10.28 1.28
CA GLY A 11 -30.59 9.14 0.59
C GLY A 11 -29.75 7.85 0.58
N LEU A 12 -28.47 7.94 0.77
CA LEU A 12 -27.59 6.78 1.00
C LEU A 12 -27.64 6.43 2.48
N ARG A 13 -28.63 5.60 2.88
CA ARG A 13 -28.49 4.82 4.11
C ARG A 13 -27.20 4.03 3.93
N THR A 14 -26.11 4.49 4.57
CA THR A 14 -24.90 3.70 4.73
C THR A 14 -25.36 2.36 5.31
N ARG A 15 -25.30 1.30 4.49
CA ARG A 15 -25.49 -0.06 5.03
C ARG A 15 -24.51 -0.17 6.18
N GLU A 16 -24.97 -0.69 7.32
CA GLU A 16 -24.11 -0.91 8.49
C GLU A 16 -22.77 -1.47 8.02
N LEU A 17 -21.67 -0.83 8.44
CA LEU A 17 -20.32 -1.30 8.16
C LEU A 17 -20.20 -2.72 8.72
N LYS A 18 -20.23 -3.71 7.84
CA LYS A 18 -20.25 -5.11 8.23
C LYS A 18 -18.96 -5.53 8.94
N HIS A 19 -17.82 -4.90 8.58
CA HIS A 19 -16.53 -5.28 9.09
C HIS A 19 -15.63 -4.07 9.28
N VAL A 20 -15.19 -3.87 10.52
CA VAL A 20 -14.14 -2.92 10.91
C VAL A 20 -13.03 -3.70 11.60
N GLY A 21 -11.77 -3.51 11.18
CA GLY A 21 -10.62 -4.18 11.79
C GLY A 21 -10.48 -5.65 11.33
N VAL A 22 -10.14 -5.85 10.07
CA VAL A 22 -9.92 -7.19 9.49
C VAL A 22 -8.44 -7.54 9.48
N LEU A 23 -8.11 -8.75 9.92
CA LEU A 23 -6.76 -9.32 9.88
C LEU A 23 -6.67 -10.41 8.81
N ILE A 24 -5.69 -10.30 7.92
CA ILE A 24 -5.27 -11.33 6.97
C ILE A 24 -3.84 -11.77 7.29
N ARG A 25 -3.62 -13.07 7.36
CA ARG A 25 -2.28 -13.68 7.41
C ARG A 25 -2.04 -14.49 6.15
N ALA A 26 -0.86 -14.33 5.57
CA ALA A 26 -0.44 -15.01 4.37
C ALA A 26 1.05 -15.31 4.41
N ARG A 27 1.46 -16.39 3.76
CA ARG A 27 2.88 -16.72 3.63
C ARG A 27 3.57 -15.77 2.64
N THR A 28 2.99 -15.56 1.46
CA THR A 28 3.60 -14.77 0.37
C THR A 28 2.78 -13.55 0.00
N ILE A 29 3.39 -12.62 -0.74
CA ILE A 29 2.70 -11.42 -1.25
C ILE A 29 1.54 -11.79 -2.18
N ALA A 30 1.73 -12.76 -3.07
CA ALA A 30 0.68 -13.22 -3.97
C ALA A 30 -0.54 -13.76 -3.22
N GLU A 31 -0.31 -14.58 -2.19
CA GLU A 31 -1.37 -15.11 -1.33
C GLU A 31 -2.08 -14.00 -0.55
N ALA A 32 -1.31 -13.04 -0.02
CA ALA A 32 -1.84 -11.90 0.71
C ALA A 32 -2.79 -11.06 -0.14
N TRP A 33 -2.37 -10.74 -1.36
CA TRP A 33 -3.18 -9.99 -2.31
C TRP A 33 -4.45 -10.73 -2.71
N GLU A 34 -4.35 -12.03 -3.04
CA GLU A 34 -5.51 -12.86 -3.38
C GLU A 34 -6.54 -12.85 -2.25
N LYS A 35 -6.10 -13.10 -1.00
CA LYS A 35 -6.96 -13.08 0.18
C LYS A 35 -7.60 -11.71 0.41
N ALA A 36 -6.84 -10.62 0.21
CA ALA A 36 -7.33 -9.26 0.39
C ALA A 36 -8.41 -8.91 -0.65
N VAL A 37 -8.21 -9.28 -1.93
CA VAL A 37 -9.20 -9.07 -3.00
C VAL A 37 -10.48 -9.82 -2.69
N ILE A 38 -10.40 -11.12 -2.38
CA ILE A 38 -11.58 -11.94 -2.06
C ILE A 38 -12.30 -11.37 -0.83
N LYS A 39 -11.58 -11.05 0.23
CA LYS A 39 -12.16 -10.52 1.47
C LYS A 39 -12.86 -9.18 1.25
N CYS A 40 -12.23 -8.27 0.51
CA CYS A 40 -12.82 -6.97 0.19
C CYS A 40 -14.05 -7.12 -0.71
N TRP A 41 -14.02 -8.06 -1.65
CA TRP A 41 -15.16 -8.34 -2.52
C TRP A 41 -16.37 -8.91 -1.78
N GLU A 42 -16.15 -9.88 -0.89
CA GLU A 42 -17.21 -10.59 -0.17
C GLU A 42 -17.78 -9.78 0.99
N ASP A 43 -16.93 -9.14 1.77
CA ASP A 43 -17.30 -8.49 3.03
C ASP A 43 -17.31 -6.96 2.95
N GLY A 44 -16.74 -6.35 1.91
CA GLY A 44 -16.72 -4.90 1.74
C GLY A 44 -18.13 -4.31 1.62
N SER A 45 -18.36 -3.20 2.33
CA SER A 45 -19.59 -2.41 2.22
C SER A 45 -19.53 -1.51 0.98
N GLU A 46 -20.66 -1.33 0.30
CA GLU A 46 -20.75 -0.31 -0.76
C GLU A 46 -20.66 1.08 -0.16
N THR A 47 -19.71 1.87 -0.66
CA THR A 47 -19.43 3.23 -0.20
C THR A 47 -19.30 4.15 -1.41
N PRO A 48 -19.87 5.37 -1.38
CA PRO A 48 -19.62 6.38 -2.40
C PRO A 48 -18.17 6.85 -2.35
N THR A 49 -17.65 7.32 -3.47
CA THR A 49 -16.34 7.94 -3.57
C THR A 49 -16.44 9.41 -3.97
N GLU A 50 -15.41 10.18 -3.70
CA GLU A 50 -15.28 11.57 -4.14
C GLU A 50 -15.20 11.72 -5.67
N TYR A 51 -15.01 10.59 -6.37
CA TYR A 51 -14.88 10.54 -7.84
C TYR A 51 -16.20 10.26 -8.58
N GLY A 52 -17.34 10.18 -7.85
CA GLY A 52 -18.66 9.94 -8.43
C GLY A 52 -18.95 8.47 -8.79
N GLU A 53 -18.05 7.55 -8.50
CA GLU A 53 -18.27 6.10 -8.60
C GLU A 53 -18.42 5.46 -7.21
N LYS A 54 -18.93 4.24 -7.14
CA LYS A 54 -18.97 3.46 -5.91
C LYS A 54 -17.69 2.66 -5.71
N SER A 55 -17.51 2.18 -4.49
CA SER A 55 -16.50 1.18 -4.16
C SER A 55 -17.05 0.18 -3.16
N LYS A 56 -16.48 -1.02 -3.13
CA LYS A 56 -16.57 -1.93 -1.98
C LYS A 56 -15.40 -1.64 -1.05
N GLU A 57 -15.66 -1.46 0.22
CA GLU A 57 -14.67 -0.98 1.19
C GLU A 57 -14.68 -1.78 2.49
N ILE A 58 -13.49 -2.06 3.00
CA ILE A 58 -13.21 -2.51 4.37
C ILE A 58 -12.44 -1.42 5.10
N LEU A 59 -12.90 -1.03 6.29
CA LEU A 59 -12.16 -0.11 7.17
C LEU A 59 -11.21 -0.86 8.09
N GLY A 60 -9.92 -0.47 8.08
CA GLY A 60 -8.92 -1.06 8.96
C GLY A 60 -8.51 -2.48 8.55
N LEU A 61 -7.99 -2.66 7.34
CA LEU A 61 -7.41 -3.93 6.88
C LEU A 61 -5.95 -4.03 7.33
N LEU A 62 -5.64 -5.05 8.13
CA LEU A 62 -4.28 -5.44 8.51
C LEU A 62 -3.87 -6.72 7.80
N VAL A 63 -2.79 -6.66 7.02
CA VAL A 63 -2.24 -7.81 6.30
C VAL A 63 -0.84 -8.12 6.82
N VAL A 64 -0.60 -9.38 7.16
CA VAL A 64 0.73 -9.88 7.59
C VAL A 64 1.23 -10.85 6.53
N VAL A 65 2.37 -10.54 5.94
CA VAL A 65 3.09 -11.39 4.99
C VAL A 65 4.32 -11.94 5.70
N GLU A 66 4.33 -13.26 5.95
CA GLU A 66 5.37 -13.90 6.76
C GLU A 66 6.69 -14.02 5.99
N GLU A 67 6.62 -14.35 4.70
CA GLU A 67 7.75 -14.53 3.79
C GLU A 67 7.58 -13.63 2.54
N PRO A 68 7.87 -12.31 2.61
CA PRO A 68 7.61 -11.39 1.50
C PRO A 68 8.44 -11.70 0.24
N PHE A 69 9.48 -12.53 0.35
CA PHE A 69 10.28 -13.06 -0.76
C PHE A 69 10.02 -14.55 -1.04
N GLY A 70 9.03 -15.17 -0.36
CA GLY A 70 8.57 -16.53 -0.65
C GLY A 70 7.83 -16.61 -2.00
N GLU A 71 7.95 -17.74 -2.69
CA GLU A 71 7.27 -17.97 -3.96
C GLU A 71 5.89 -18.66 -3.77
N PRO A 72 4.90 -18.37 -4.61
CA PRO A 72 4.93 -17.35 -5.67
C PRO A 72 4.86 -15.94 -5.08
N ARG A 73 5.76 -15.06 -5.52
CA ARG A 73 5.78 -13.66 -5.08
C ARG A 73 4.80 -12.82 -5.90
N VAL A 74 4.75 -13.06 -7.21
CA VAL A 74 3.83 -12.40 -8.15
C VAL A 74 2.64 -13.32 -8.43
N HIS A 75 1.43 -12.80 -8.24
CA HIS A 75 0.21 -13.54 -8.51
C HIS A 75 -0.07 -13.62 -10.02
N ARG A 76 -0.30 -14.82 -10.55
CA ARG A 76 -0.52 -15.04 -12.00
C ARG A 76 -1.82 -14.41 -12.52
N GLY A 77 -2.78 -14.13 -11.66
CA GLY A 77 -4.05 -13.48 -12.01
C GLY A 77 -4.00 -11.96 -11.96
N ASP A 78 -2.90 -11.37 -11.50
CA ASP A 78 -2.73 -9.91 -11.54
C ASP A 78 -2.15 -9.49 -12.89
N ILE A 79 -3.04 -9.09 -13.81
CA ILE A 79 -2.70 -8.65 -15.15
C ILE A 79 -1.82 -7.39 -15.13
N HIS A 80 -2.00 -6.53 -14.15
CA HIS A 80 -1.28 -5.25 -14.04
C HIS A 80 0.19 -5.46 -13.64
N THR A 81 0.43 -6.43 -12.77
CA THR A 81 1.78 -6.75 -12.25
C THR A 81 2.48 -7.82 -13.10
N ALA A 82 1.72 -8.64 -13.85
CA ALA A 82 2.27 -9.70 -14.72
C ALA A 82 3.12 -9.15 -15.87
N ILE A 83 2.95 -7.87 -16.25
CA ILE A 83 3.82 -7.19 -17.20
C ILE A 83 5.11 -6.81 -16.47
N ARG A 84 6.13 -7.66 -16.55
CA ARG A 84 7.46 -7.44 -15.91
C ARG A 84 8.03 -6.04 -16.10
N SER A 85 7.80 -5.42 -17.27
CA SER A 85 8.27 -4.05 -17.54
C SER A 85 7.55 -3.00 -16.71
N SER A 86 6.27 -3.18 -16.39
CA SER A 86 5.51 -2.25 -15.55
C SER A 86 5.91 -2.36 -14.09
N LEU A 87 6.08 -3.59 -13.58
CA LEU A 87 6.56 -3.82 -12.23
C LEU A 87 7.98 -3.24 -12.04
N LYS A 88 8.89 -3.52 -12.98
CA LYS A 88 10.25 -2.98 -12.91
C LYS A 88 10.25 -1.45 -12.89
N LYS A 89 9.50 -0.81 -13.79
CA LYS A 89 9.41 0.66 -13.84
C LYS A 89 8.89 1.23 -12.52
N TYR A 90 7.88 0.60 -11.91
CA TYR A 90 7.34 1.06 -10.64
C TYR A 90 8.33 0.86 -9.48
N ILE A 91 9.07 -0.26 -9.44
CA ILE A 91 10.14 -0.47 -8.47
C ILE A 91 11.23 0.61 -8.65
N ASP A 92 11.65 0.88 -9.88
CA ASP A 92 12.65 1.91 -10.19
C ASP A 92 12.14 3.32 -9.82
N GLU A 93 10.84 3.60 -10.00
CA GLU A 93 10.21 4.86 -9.53
C GLU A 93 10.34 5.01 -8.02
N VAL A 94 9.97 3.98 -7.27
CA VAL A 94 9.96 4.03 -5.79
C VAL A 94 11.37 4.03 -5.18
N LEU A 95 12.33 3.35 -5.81
CA LEU A 95 13.66 3.14 -5.23
C LEU A 95 14.78 4.01 -5.84
N GLU A 96 14.63 4.43 -7.10
CA GLU A 96 15.64 5.21 -7.83
C GLU A 96 15.16 6.62 -8.20
N GLY A 97 13.90 6.97 -7.93
CA GLY A 97 13.36 8.30 -8.19
C GLY A 97 13.27 8.68 -9.67
N THR A 98 13.02 7.72 -10.54
CA THR A 98 12.99 7.95 -12.00
C THR A 98 11.96 8.99 -12.45
N LEU A 99 10.97 9.30 -11.58
CA LEU A 99 9.94 10.33 -11.83
C LEU A 99 10.11 11.58 -10.96
N ASP A 100 11.13 11.69 -10.11
CA ASP A 100 11.30 12.87 -9.22
C ASP A 100 11.45 14.17 -10.00
N LYS A 101 12.10 14.13 -11.16
CA LYS A 101 12.17 15.29 -12.06
C LYS A 101 10.80 15.81 -12.49
N ALA A 102 9.80 14.94 -12.65
CA ALA A 102 8.44 15.36 -12.97
C ALA A 102 7.75 16.07 -11.81
N VAL A 103 8.14 15.78 -10.55
CA VAL A 103 7.69 16.53 -9.37
C VAL A 103 8.33 17.93 -9.36
N GLU A 104 9.64 18.02 -9.61
CA GLU A 104 10.36 19.31 -9.69
C GLU A 104 9.79 20.22 -10.79
N GLU A 105 9.37 19.63 -11.92
CA GLU A 105 8.75 20.33 -13.04
C GLU A 105 7.24 20.62 -12.81
N GLY A 106 6.66 20.22 -11.66
CA GLY A 106 5.24 20.42 -11.33
C GLY A 106 4.25 19.60 -12.16
N LYS A 107 4.72 18.56 -12.88
CA LYS A 107 3.89 17.70 -13.72
C LYS A 107 3.11 16.65 -12.91
N ILE A 108 3.68 16.21 -11.79
CA ILE A 108 3.04 15.32 -10.81
C ILE A 108 3.22 15.90 -9.42
N HIS A 109 2.32 15.54 -8.50
CA HIS A 109 2.28 16.13 -7.17
C HIS A 109 3.39 15.61 -6.26
N TYR A 110 3.70 14.32 -6.32
CA TYR A 110 4.71 13.64 -5.51
C TYR A 110 5.19 12.34 -6.14
N THR A 111 6.33 11.82 -5.67
CA THR A 111 6.69 10.41 -5.76
C THR A 111 6.93 9.85 -4.35
N TYR A 112 6.85 8.53 -4.17
CA TYR A 112 7.25 7.94 -2.89
C TYR A 112 8.76 8.05 -2.69
N HIS A 113 9.55 8.06 -3.77
CA HIS A 113 10.99 8.29 -3.69
C HIS A 113 11.29 9.67 -3.13
N GLU A 114 10.75 10.75 -3.72
CA GLU A 114 10.93 12.12 -3.19
C GLU A 114 10.61 12.16 -1.70
N ARG A 115 9.45 11.61 -1.30
CA ARG A 115 9.01 11.66 0.09
C ARG A 115 9.89 10.86 1.05
N LEU A 116 10.48 9.77 0.63
CA LEU A 116 11.27 8.88 1.48
C LEU A 116 12.76 9.24 1.50
N PHE A 117 13.32 9.68 0.35
CA PHE A 117 14.76 9.89 0.18
C PHE A 117 15.16 11.37 0.04
N ASN A 118 14.21 12.26 -0.23
CA ASN A 118 14.43 13.69 -0.43
C ASN A 118 13.28 14.52 0.16
N TYR A 119 12.86 14.20 1.40
CA TYR A 119 11.65 14.76 2.02
C TYR A 119 11.68 16.29 2.10
N PRO A 120 10.67 16.98 1.52
CA PRO A 120 10.63 18.43 1.47
C PRO A 120 10.34 19.07 2.85
N PRO A 121 10.69 20.37 3.07
CA PRO A 121 11.37 21.23 2.09
C PRO A 121 12.89 21.08 2.08
N ASN A 122 13.49 20.38 3.03
CA ASN A 122 14.92 20.38 3.30
C ASN A 122 15.68 19.20 2.67
N GLY A 123 15.03 18.37 1.88
CA GLY A 123 15.69 17.24 1.21
C GLY A 123 16.18 16.15 2.18
N ILE A 124 15.40 15.84 3.22
CA ILE A 124 15.81 14.87 4.24
C ILE A 124 15.70 13.45 3.70
N ASN A 125 16.83 12.72 3.68
CA ASN A 125 16.83 11.28 3.41
C ASN A 125 16.42 10.50 4.67
N GLN A 126 15.13 10.23 4.77
CA GLN A 126 14.54 9.52 5.92
C GLN A 126 14.98 8.05 5.96
N ILE A 127 15.16 7.41 4.81
CA ILE A 127 15.57 5.99 4.75
C ILE A 127 17.00 5.83 5.26
N GLU A 128 17.90 6.74 4.91
CA GLU A 128 19.26 6.75 5.46
C GLU A 128 19.25 6.94 6.98
N TYR A 129 18.43 7.87 7.49
CA TYR A 129 18.25 8.04 8.94
C TYR A 129 17.78 6.73 9.61
N VAL A 130 16.77 6.06 9.01
CA VAL A 130 16.22 4.80 9.53
C VAL A 130 17.30 3.73 9.62
N ILE A 131 18.09 3.55 8.56
CA ILE A 131 19.18 2.57 8.51
C ILE A 131 20.23 2.88 9.58
N ARG A 132 20.77 4.11 9.62
CA ARG A 132 21.74 4.53 10.65
C ARG A 132 21.21 4.37 12.07
N LYS A 133 19.88 4.56 12.27
CA LYS A 133 19.25 4.36 13.56
C LYS A 133 19.23 2.88 13.97
N LEU A 134 18.95 2.00 13.02
CA LEU A 134 18.91 0.55 13.26
C LEU A 134 20.31 -0.07 13.37
N GLU A 135 21.32 0.46 12.68
CA GLU A 135 22.74 0.09 12.89
C GLU A 135 23.17 0.30 14.35
N LYS A 136 22.75 1.41 14.95
CA LYS A 136 23.10 1.73 16.35
C LYS A 136 22.25 0.96 17.35
N VAL A 137 20.95 0.81 17.08
CA VAL A 137 19.96 0.19 17.98
C VAL A 137 18.94 -0.57 17.13
N GLY A 138 19.21 -1.81 16.78
CA GLY A 138 18.38 -2.62 15.88
C GLY A 138 16.92 -2.74 16.32
N PHE A 139 16.65 -2.77 17.63
CA PHE A 139 15.32 -2.84 18.21
C PHE A 139 14.66 -1.47 18.44
N SER A 140 15.16 -0.41 17.83
CA SER A 140 14.61 0.94 17.98
C SER A 140 13.14 1.02 17.58
N ARG A 141 12.34 1.74 18.37
CA ARG A 141 10.95 2.07 18.06
C ARG A 141 10.81 3.40 17.30
N ARG A 142 11.95 4.10 17.05
CA ARG A 142 12.01 5.42 16.44
C ARG A 142 12.45 5.39 14.97
N ALA A 143 12.69 4.20 14.39
CA ALA A 143 13.11 4.04 13.01
C ALA A 143 11.89 4.07 12.09
N GLN A 144 11.48 5.27 11.68
CA GLN A 144 10.33 5.48 10.79
C GLN A 144 10.58 6.59 9.78
N ALA A 145 9.87 6.52 8.67
CA ALA A 145 9.77 7.53 7.63
C ALA A 145 8.29 7.83 7.33
N ILE A 146 7.98 9.06 6.97
CA ILE A 146 6.63 9.51 6.62
C ILE A 146 6.61 10.07 5.20
N THR A 147 5.43 10.10 4.58
CA THR A 147 5.28 10.66 3.23
C THR A 147 4.41 11.91 3.20
N TRP A 148 3.55 12.09 4.21
CA TRP A 148 2.62 13.21 4.28
C TRP A 148 3.33 14.53 4.61
N VAL A 149 3.12 15.54 3.76
CA VAL A 149 3.58 16.92 3.93
C VAL A 149 2.35 17.81 4.06
N PRO A 150 1.95 18.24 5.29
CA PRO A 150 0.68 18.94 5.49
C PRO A 150 0.48 20.14 4.57
N GLU A 151 1.52 20.97 4.39
CA GLU A 151 1.45 22.20 3.60
C GLU A 151 1.20 21.95 2.10
N LYS A 152 1.58 20.75 1.61
CA LYS A 152 1.38 20.34 0.22
C LYS A 152 0.13 19.47 0.05
N ASP A 153 -0.09 18.52 0.97
CA ASP A 153 -0.99 17.38 0.72
C ASP A 153 -2.41 17.62 1.20
N MET A 154 -2.64 18.53 2.18
CA MET A 154 -3.99 18.83 2.71
C MET A 154 -4.94 19.38 1.65
N TRP A 155 -4.40 20.02 0.62
CA TRP A 155 -5.17 20.70 -0.41
C TRP A 155 -5.06 20.04 -1.79
N ALA A 156 -4.37 18.90 -1.85
CA ALA A 156 -4.17 18.17 -3.10
C ALA A 156 -5.35 17.24 -3.41
N ASP A 157 -5.77 17.19 -4.66
CA ASP A 157 -6.83 16.28 -5.12
C ASP A 157 -6.40 14.80 -4.99
N SER A 158 -5.11 14.53 -5.10
CA SER A 158 -4.55 13.17 -5.04
C SER A 158 -3.30 13.10 -4.15
N PRO A 159 -3.45 13.25 -2.82
CA PRO A 159 -2.33 13.20 -1.89
C PRO A 159 -1.81 11.77 -1.69
N PRO A 160 -0.58 11.58 -1.16
CA PRO A 160 0.02 10.27 -0.95
C PRO A 160 -0.87 9.29 -0.20
N CYS A 161 -1.02 8.08 -0.74
CA CYS A 161 -1.75 7.00 -0.07
C CYS A 161 -0.91 6.32 1.03
N LEU A 162 0.37 6.05 0.77
CA LEU A 162 1.31 5.61 1.80
C LEU A 162 1.52 6.78 2.78
N GLN A 163 1.43 6.51 4.07
CA GLN A 163 1.60 7.52 5.12
C GLN A 163 2.88 7.34 5.90
N ARG A 164 3.23 6.09 6.21
CA ARG A 164 4.35 5.78 7.10
C ARG A 164 4.95 4.44 6.77
N ILE A 165 6.28 4.36 6.90
CA ILE A 165 7.06 3.12 6.99
C ILE A 165 7.74 3.09 8.36
N TRP A 166 7.67 1.97 9.07
CA TRP A 166 8.38 1.72 10.32
C TRP A 166 9.13 0.41 10.23
N LEU A 167 10.40 0.43 10.66
CA LEU A 167 11.29 -0.72 10.60
C LEU A 167 11.87 -1.06 11.97
N THR A 168 12.14 -2.34 12.18
CA THR A 168 12.83 -2.81 13.40
C THR A 168 13.46 -4.18 13.15
N VAL A 169 14.58 -4.46 13.81
CA VAL A 169 15.22 -5.78 13.79
C VAL A 169 14.77 -6.59 14.99
N ARG A 170 14.34 -7.82 14.76
CA ARG A 170 13.99 -8.80 15.80
C ARG A 170 14.47 -10.18 15.37
N GLY A 171 15.19 -10.87 16.25
CA GLY A 171 15.69 -12.23 15.95
C GLY A 171 16.56 -12.30 14.68
N GLY A 172 17.38 -11.27 14.42
CA GLY A 172 18.22 -11.20 13.22
C GLY A 172 17.48 -10.88 11.92
N LYS A 173 16.19 -10.52 11.99
CA LYS A 173 15.35 -10.23 10.83
C LYS A 173 14.81 -8.81 10.85
N LEU A 174 14.84 -8.12 9.70
CA LEU A 174 14.27 -6.78 9.53
C LEU A 174 12.77 -6.88 9.25
N MET A 175 11.96 -6.47 10.21
CA MET A 175 10.51 -6.32 10.04
C MET A 175 10.22 -4.95 9.43
N MET A 176 9.24 -4.86 8.53
CA MET A 176 8.74 -3.61 7.99
C MET A 176 7.23 -3.52 8.17
N HIS A 177 6.76 -2.36 8.62
CA HIS A 177 5.35 -2.02 8.73
C HIS A 177 5.05 -0.81 7.86
N THR A 178 3.99 -0.88 7.08
CA THR A 178 3.47 0.25 6.30
C THR A 178 2.07 0.63 6.74
N MET A 179 1.76 1.92 6.60
CA MET A 179 0.43 2.46 6.88
C MET A 179 -0.05 3.27 5.69
N TRP A 180 -1.24 2.97 5.21
CA TRP A 180 -1.89 3.58 4.06
C TRP A 180 -3.20 4.23 4.48
N ARG A 181 -3.43 5.51 4.10
CA ARG A 181 -4.73 6.15 4.34
C ARG A 181 -5.84 5.56 3.47
N SER A 182 -5.48 5.15 2.26
CA SER A 182 -6.38 4.65 1.22
C SER A 182 -5.64 3.64 0.35
N ARG A 183 -6.30 2.55 -0.05
CA ARG A 183 -5.66 1.47 -0.80
C ARG A 183 -6.61 0.85 -1.83
N ASP A 184 -6.34 1.06 -3.11
CA ASP A 184 -6.96 0.24 -4.16
C ASP A 184 -6.36 -1.19 -4.10
N ILE A 185 -7.18 -2.11 -3.60
CA ILE A 185 -6.76 -3.49 -3.34
C ILE A 185 -6.50 -4.24 -4.64
N PHE A 186 -7.34 -4.03 -5.65
CA PHE A 186 -7.24 -4.82 -6.87
C PHE A 186 -6.15 -4.31 -7.81
N ARG A 187 -6.06 -2.99 -8.01
CA ARG A 187 -5.17 -2.41 -9.03
C ARG A 187 -3.80 -1.97 -8.51
N ALA A 188 -3.69 -1.62 -7.23
CA ALA A 188 -2.45 -1.02 -6.70
C ALA A 188 -1.75 -1.84 -5.61
N MET A 189 -2.49 -2.54 -4.73
CA MET A 189 -1.92 -3.16 -3.55
C MET A 189 -0.77 -4.13 -3.86
N HIS A 190 -0.96 -5.03 -4.83
CA HIS A 190 0.05 -6.04 -5.14
C HIS A 190 1.38 -5.40 -5.58
N MET A 191 1.32 -4.49 -6.56
CA MET A 191 2.50 -3.79 -7.07
C MET A 191 3.18 -2.95 -5.97
N ASN A 192 2.39 -2.27 -5.13
CA ASN A 192 2.93 -1.51 -4.01
C ASN A 192 3.67 -2.42 -3.00
N MET A 193 3.08 -3.56 -2.61
CA MET A 193 3.75 -4.51 -1.70
C MET A 193 5.07 -5.02 -2.30
N LEU A 194 5.08 -5.35 -3.60
CA LEU A 194 6.28 -5.79 -4.29
C LEU A 194 7.37 -4.73 -4.28
N ALA A 195 7.05 -3.47 -4.57
CA ALA A 195 8.02 -2.38 -4.59
C ALA A 195 8.53 -2.02 -3.18
N ILE A 196 7.63 -1.90 -2.20
CA ILE A 196 8.02 -1.51 -0.84
C ILE A 196 8.82 -2.62 -0.15
N THR A 197 8.55 -3.89 -0.43
CA THR A 197 9.38 -4.98 0.12
C THR A 197 10.77 -5.05 -0.52
N GLU A 198 10.96 -4.54 -1.75
CA GLU A 198 12.32 -4.33 -2.29
C GLU A 198 13.10 -3.28 -1.48
N LEU A 199 12.43 -2.22 -0.98
CA LEU A 199 13.06 -1.30 -0.03
C LEU A 199 13.44 -2.01 1.27
N GLN A 200 12.57 -2.90 1.80
CA GLN A 200 12.87 -3.72 2.96
C GLN A 200 14.12 -4.59 2.74
N ARG A 201 14.22 -5.25 1.58
CA ARG A 201 15.37 -6.08 1.22
C ARG A 201 16.67 -5.27 1.18
N ARG A 202 16.68 -4.10 0.48
CA ARG A 202 17.85 -3.23 0.41
C ARG A 202 18.28 -2.73 1.80
N ALA A 203 17.32 -2.40 2.65
CA ALA A 203 17.62 -2.00 4.02
C ALA A 203 18.18 -3.16 4.86
N ALA A 204 17.64 -4.38 4.70
CA ALA A 204 18.15 -5.57 5.38
C ALA A 204 19.59 -5.90 4.95
N GLU A 205 19.90 -5.79 3.66
CA GLU A 205 21.25 -5.98 3.11
C GLU A 205 22.24 -4.98 3.72
N LYS A 206 21.87 -3.69 3.77
CA LYS A 206 22.73 -2.66 4.40
C LYS A 206 22.97 -2.90 5.89
N LEU A 207 21.98 -3.44 6.59
CA LEU A 207 22.06 -3.78 8.01
C LEU A 207 22.71 -5.16 8.27
N ASN A 208 23.03 -5.91 7.23
CA ASN A 208 23.53 -7.29 7.30
C ASN A 208 22.65 -8.21 8.15
N VAL A 209 21.33 -8.16 7.92
CA VAL A 209 20.32 -9.01 8.56
C VAL A 209 19.40 -9.65 7.50
N GLU A 210 18.67 -10.70 7.90
CA GLU A 210 17.66 -11.31 7.02
C GLU A 210 16.42 -10.41 6.86
N VAL A 211 15.69 -10.61 5.77
CA VAL A 211 14.35 -10.02 5.60
C VAL A 211 13.36 -10.77 6.49
N GLY A 212 12.62 -10.04 7.31
CA GLY A 212 11.56 -10.56 8.15
C GLY A 212 10.17 -10.33 7.55
N ALA A 213 9.14 -10.48 8.37
CA ALA A 213 7.77 -10.28 7.94
C ALA A 213 7.50 -8.82 7.50
N TYR A 214 6.59 -8.69 6.55
CA TYR A 214 6.02 -7.40 6.11
C TYR A 214 4.60 -7.27 6.65
N VAL A 215 4.27 -6.14 7.24
CA VAL A 215 2.96 -5.82 7.79
C VAL A 215 2.40 -4.58 7.09
N ASP A 216 1.23 -4.72 6.53
CA ASP A 216 0.55 -3.68 5.76
C ASP A 216 -0.78 -3.32 6.43
N PHE A 217 -0.95 -2.07 6.82
CA PHE A 217 -2.20 -1.56 7.36
C PHE A 217 -2.82 -0.53 6.43
N SER A 218 -4.08 -0.71 6.09
CA SER A 218 -4.85 0.22 5.26
C SER A 218 -6.08 0.70 6.04
N ASN A 219 -6.22 2.04 6.20
CA ASN A 219 -7.40 2.62 6.83
C ASN A 219 -8.65 2.32 6.00
N SER A 220 -8.61 2.66 4.71
CA SER A 220 -9.63 2.36 3.71
C SER A 220 -9.04 1.40 2.67
N ALA A 221 -9.45 0.15 2.70
CA ALA A 221 -9.10 -0.88 1.73
C ALA A 221 -10.29 -1.10 0.80
N HIS A 222 -10.17 -0.74 -0.49
CA HIS A 222 -11.32 -0.69 -1.38
C HIS A 222 -11.06 -1.25 -2.76
N ILE A 223 -12.15 -1.59 -3.44
CA ILE A 223 -12.21 -1.96 -4.86
C ILE A 223 -13.19 -1.01 -5.53
N TYR A 224 -12.75 -0.25 -6.53
CA TYR A 224 -13.58 0.67 -7.30
C TYR A 224 -14.56 -0.08 -8.22
N GLU A 225 -15.75 0.48 -8.43
CA GLU A 225 -16.81 -0.06 -9.27
C GLU A 225 -16.34 -0.41 -10.68
N LYS A 226 -15.50 0.44 -11.29
CA LYS A 226 -14.87 0.19 -12.61
C LYS A 226 -14.03 -1.09 -12.68
N SER A 227 -13.72 -1.72 -11.56
CA SER A 227 -12.96 -2.98 -11.47
C SER A 227 -13.83 -4.20 -11.16
N TYR A 228 -15.13 -4.05 -10.93
CA TYR A 228 -16.00 -5.13 -10.46
C TYR A 228 -16.02 -6.33 -11.39
N GLU A 229 -16.18 -6.11 -12.71
CA GLU A 229 -16.18 -7.19 -13.70
C GLU A 229 -14.84 -7.96 -13.72
N ASP A 230 -13.71 -7.26 -13.59
CA ASP A 230 -12.39 -7.89 -13.54
C ASP A 230 -12.21 -8.72 -12.27
N VAL A 231 -12.70 -8.21 -11.14
CA VAL A 231 -12.66 -8.91 -9.85
C VAL A 231 -13.54 -10.15 -9.87
N GLU A 232 -14.75 -10.08 -10.42
CA GLU A 232 -15.63 -11.24 -10.56
C GLU A 232 -14.99 -12.34 -11.42
N ARG A 233 -14.41 -11.98 -12.56
CA ARG A 233 -13.66 -12.91 -13.40
C ARG A 233 -12.49 -13.54 -12.64
N PHE A 234 -11.73 -12.73 -11.91
CA PHE A 234 -10.61 -13.18 -11.09
C PHE A 234 -11.08 -14.20 -10.03
N ILE A 235 -12.11 -13.89 -9.27
CA ILE A 235 -12.64 -14.75 -8.20
C ILE A 235 -13.16 -16.07 -8.78
N ASN A 236 -13.88 -16.02 -9.90
CA ASN A 236 -14.39 -17.23 -10.57
C ASN A 236 -13.25 -18.15 -11.02
N VAL A 237 -12.14 -17.59 -11.53
CA VAL A 237 -10.96 -18.39 -11.89
C VAL A 237 -10.34 -19.05 -10.65
N ILE A 238 -10.26 -18.34 -9.52
CA ILE A 238 -9.71 -18.89 -8.27
C ILE A 238 -10.61 -20.01 -7.73
N ARG A 239 -11.93 -19.78 -7.67
CA ARG A 239 -12.90 -20.80 -7.21
C ARG A 239 -12.84 -22.07 -8.03
N ASN A 240 -12.84 -21.94 -9.36
CA ASN A 240 -12.72 -23.10 -10.25
C ASN A 240 -11.42 -23.90 -10.06
N ARG A 241 -10.30 -23.22 -9.80
CA ARG A 241 -9.01 -23.89 -9.52
C ARG A 241 -8.98 -24.63 -8.19
N ARG A 242 -9.78 -24.19 -7.22
CA ARG A 242 -9.88 -24.81 -5.89
C ARG A 242 -10.98 -25.86 -5.78
N GLY A 243 -11.79 -26.04 -6.83
CA GLY A 243 -12.93 -26.96 -6.83
C GLY A 243 -14.07 -26.52 -5.90
N LEU A 244 -14.24 -25.20 -5.71
CA LEU A 244 -15.24 -24.57 -4.85
C LEU A 244 -16.40 -24.02 -5.69
#